data_a75888ad934b9631307f206ef7f557f6
#
_entry.id   a75888ad934b9631307f206ef7f557f6
#
_cell.length_a   1.000
_cell.length_b   1.000
_cell.length_c   1.000
_cell.angle_alpha   90.00
_cell.angle_beta   90.00
_cell.angle_gamma   90.00
#
_symmetry.space_group_name_H-M   'P 1'
#
loop_
_entity.id
_entity.type
_entity.pdbx_description
1 polymer ?
#
loop_
_entity_poly.entity_id
_entity_poly.type
_entity_poly.pdbx_seq_one_letter_code
_entity_poly.pdbx_strand_id
1 'polypeptide(L)'
;MAGIEFKVIQNGDSDRRFIWLHGDEQTARMALENHMKKNKGKAFLVTGVVREAEFFGGIIDPNRIFSSEGAKENIQKYNRNWSRAKKREMLEIINKDRPMFLSKILPKNGGLLVALHNNFKGYNVRKEIGKSDATSIKKDQNFRDFYICTNRIDYDILAKSPFNVVLQEKLAKRDDGSLSWAAMGHGVRYVNIETRLGWLSQQKKMLNYLEKNLK
;
A
#
# COMPACT_ATOMS: atom_id res chain seq x y z
N MET A 1 -7.27 13.01 -1.55
CA MET A 1 -6.03 13.55 -2.14
C MET A 1 -6.24 13.60 -3.65
N ALA A 2 -5.99 14.73 -4.25
CA ALA A 2 -6.11 14.88 -5.70
C ALA A 2 -7.48 14.41 -6.24
N GLY A 3 -8.59 14.83 -5.65
CA GLY A 3 -9.93 14.40 -6.05
C GLY A 3 -10.26 12.92 -5.83
N ILE A 4 -9.28 12.10 -5.44
CA ILE A 4 -9.53 10.69 -5.11
C ILE A 4 -10.24 10.63 -3.76
N GLU A 5 -11.42 10.03 -3.77
CA GLU A 5 -12.25 9.86 -2.59
C GLU A 5 -11.96 8.54 -1.89
N PHE A 6 -12.07 8.56 -0.56
CA PHE A 6 -11.88 7.39 0.29
C PHE A 6 -13.05 7.23 1.24
N LYS A 7 -13.65 6.05 1.24
CA LYS A 7 -14.53 5.61 2.33
C LYS A 7 -13.66 5.31 3.55
N VAL A 8 -14.04 5.87 4.71
CA VAL A 8 -13.37 5.60 5.98
C VAL A 8 -14.22 4.65 6.81
N ILE A 9 -13.62 3.57 7.28
CA ILE A 9 -14.23 2.63 8.24
C ILE A 9 -13.40 2.69 9.52
N GLN A 10 -14.04 3.00 10.64
CA GLN A 10 -13.40 3.00 11.95
C GLN A 10 -14.12 2.03 12.88
N ASN A 11 -13.36 1.21 13.58
CA ASN A 11 -13.85 0.33 14.63
C ASN A 11 -13.00 0.52 15.90
N GLY A 12 -13.62 1.04 16.95
CA GLY A 12 -12.94 1.34 18.21
C GLY A 12 -11.82 2.38 18.09
N ASP A 13 -11.00 2.48 19.13
CA ASP A 13 -9.82 3.33 19.18
C ASP A 13 -8.54 2.51 19.07
N SER A 14 -7.69 2.86 18.14
CA SER A 14 -6.40 2.21 17.86
C SER A 14 -5.58 3.07 16.89
N ASP A 15 -4.26 3.09 17.09
CA ASP A 15 -3.32 3.74 16.17
C ASP A 15 -3.05 2.92 14.90
N ARG A 16 -3.65 1.71 14.77
CA ARG A 16 -3.51 0.88 13.59
C ARG A 16 -4.30 1.46 12.43
N ARG A 17 -3.63 1.58 11.27
CA ARG A 17 -4.22 2.09 10.04
C ARG A 17 -4.15 1.03 8.95
N PHE A 18 -5.18 0.99 8.13
CA PHE A 18 -5.28 0.11 6.97
C PHE A 18 -5.60 0.93 5.74
N ILE A 19 -5.12 0.51 4.58
CA ILE A 19 -5.42 1.20 3.33
C ILE A 19 -5.57 0.22 2.17
N TRP A 20 -6.53 0.53 1.29
CA TRP A 20 -6.76 -0.14 0.02
C TRP A 20 -6.83 0.92 -1.08
N LEU A 21 -5.89 0.87 -2.03
CA LEU A 21 -5.62 1.95 -2.98
C LEU A 21 -6.12 1.69 -4.40
N HIS A 22 -6.31 0.43 -4.81
CA HIS A 22 -6.63 0.08 -6.19
C HIS A 22 -8.01 -0.55 -6.28
N GLY A 23 -8.92 0.11 -7.01
CA GLY A 23 -10.32 -0.27 -7.08
C GLY A 23 -10.61 -1.63 -7.71
N ASP A 24 -9.73 -2.15 -8.56
CA ASP A 24 -9.84 -3.47 -9.18
C ASP A 24 -9.40 -4.64 -8.26
N GLU A 25 -8.76 -4.34 -7.13
CA GLU A 25 -8.26 -5.33 -6.17
C GLU A 25 -9.35 -5.75 -5.17
N GLN A 26 -10.50 -6.22 -5.66
CA GLN A 26 -11.71 -6.45 -4.86
C GLN A 26 -11.56 -7.50 -3.76
N THR A 27 -10.68 -8.50 -3.92
CA THR A 27 -10.44 -9.50 -2.88
C THR A 27 -9.81 -8.86 -1.64
N ALA A 28 -8.87 -7.92 -1.85
CA ALA A 28 -8.25 -7.15 -0.78
C ALA A 28 -9.28 -6.27 -0.04
N ARG A 29 -10.16 -5.59 -0.79
CA ARG A 29 -11.27 -4.84 -0.22
C ARG A 29 -12.16 -5.70 0.66
N MET A 30 -12.63 -6.85 0.15
CA MET A 30 -13.49 -7.76 0.89
C MET A 30 -12.81 -8.28 2.17
N ALA A 31 -11.51 -8.59 2.10
CA ALA A 31 -10.75 -9.02 3.27
C ALA A 31 -10.69 -7.91 4.33
N LEU A 32 -10.39 -6.67 3.91
CA LEU A 32 -10.29 -5.52 4.79
C LEU A 32 -11.64 -5.16 5.42
N GLU A 33 -12.73 -5.09 4.65
CA GLU A 33 -14.07 -4.82 5.18
C GLU A 33 -14.51 -5.87 6.21
N ASN A 34 -14.20 -7.16 5.98
CA ASN A 34 -14.46 -8.22 6.95
C ASN A 34 -13.59 -8.07 8.21
N HIS A 35 -12.34 -7.68 8.06
CA HIS A 35 -11.40 -7.48 9.16
C HIS A 35 -11.87 -6.35 10.09
N MET A 36 -12.27 -5.22 9.50
CA MET A 36 -12.73 -4.05 10.25
C MET A 36 -14.02 -4.25 11.04
N LYS A 37 -14.80 -5.31 10.75
CA LYS A 37 -15.97 -5.68 11.58
C LYS A 37 -15.59 -6.25 12.94
N LYS A 38 -14.36 -6.76 13.08
CA LYS A 38 -13.94 -7.55 14.26
C LYS A 38 -12.73 -6.95 14.99
N ASN A 39 -11.93 -6.14 14.31
CA ASN A 39 -10.66 -5.64 14.81
C ASN A 39 -10.66 -4.12 14.89
N LYS A 40 -9.99 -3.58 15.90
CA LYS A 40 -9.89 -2.13 16.11
C LYS A 40 -8.94 -1.49 15.11
N GLY A 41 -9.25 -0.28 14.67
CA GLY A 41 -8.41 0.49 13.75
C GLY A 41 -9.21 1.43 12.87
N LYS A 42 -8.52 2.04 11.93
CA LYS A 42 -9.11 2.91 10.91
C LYS A 42 -8.63 2.48 9.53
N ALA A 43 -9.57 2.22 8.62
CA ALA A 43 -9.31 1.81 7.26
C ALA A 43 -9.75 2.88 6.25
N PHE A 44 -8.93 3.08 5.22
CA PHE A 44 -9.17 4.01 4.11
C PHE A 44 -9.29 3.19 2.81
N LEU A 45 -10.47 3.21 2.21
CA LEU A 45 -10.77 2.45 1.00
C LEU A 45 -11.10 3.40 -0.13
N VAL A 46 -10.36 3.33 -1.23
CA VAL A 46 -10.68 4.10 -2.44
C VAL A 46 -12.11 3.79 -2.91
N THR A 47 -12.85 4.80 -3.37
CA THR A 47 -14.24 4.58 -3.84
C THR A 47 -14.30 4.11 -5.28
N GLY A 48 -13.22 4.25 -6.07
CA GLY A 48 -13.12 3.78 -7.44
C GLY A 48 -13.20 2.26 -7.58
N VAL A 49 -13.47 1.79 -8.79
CA VAL A 49 -13.59 0.36 -9.15
C VAL A 49 -12.51 -0.11 -10.12
N VAL A 50 -11.67 0.79 -10.58
CA VAL A 50 -10.53 0.52 -11.47
C VAL A 50 -9.21 0.79 -10.74
N ARG A 51 -8.10 0.32 -11.31
CA ARG A 51 -6.79 0.47 -10.69
C ARG A 51 -6.33 1.92 -10.62
N GLU A 52 -6.37 2.58 -11.74
CA GLU A 52 -6.00 3.98 -11.87
C GLU A 52 -7.20 4.88 -11.52
N ALA A 53 -6.93 6.04 -10.94
CA ALA A 53 -7.93 7.03 -10.64
C ALA A 53 -7.96 8.13 -11.70
N GLU A 54 -9.16 8.61 -12.02
CA GLU A 54 -9.32 9.82 -12.82
C GLU A 54 -9.17 11.07 -11.93
N PHE A 55 -8.35 11.99 -12.37
CA PHE A 55 -8.15 13.26 -11.70
C PHE A 55 -7.78 14.37 -12.68
N PHE A 56 -8.40 15.53 -12.55
CA PHE A 56 -8.12 16.72 -13.37
C PHE A 56 -8.25 16.47 -14.89
N GLY A 57 -9.12 15.51 -15.26
CA GLY A 57 -9.31 15.06 -16.66
C GLY A 57 -8.14 14.21 -17.19
N GLY A 58 -7.35 13.63 -16.32
CA GLY A 58 -6.28 12.67 -16.61
C GLY A 58 -6.33 11.46 -15.72
N ILE A 59 -5.30 10.62 -15.83
CA ILE A 59 -5.21 9.33 -15.13
C ILE A 59 -3.97 9.33 -14.24
N ILE A 60 -4.11 8.77 -13.03
CA ILE A 60 -3.00 8.56 -12.09
C ILE A 60 -3.13 7.21 -11.38
N ASP A 61 -2.01 6.57 -11.04
CA ASP A 61 -1.98 5.44 -10.11
C ASP A 61 -1.94 5.98 -8.67
N PRO A 62 -2.96 5.70 -7.83
CA PRO A 62 -3.03 6.19 -6.46
C PRO A 62 -1.83 5.82 -5.59
N ASN A 63 -1.15 4.71 -5.91
CA ASN A 63 0.04 4.26 -5.16
C ASN A 63 1.37 4.79 -5.76
N ARG A 64 1.33 5.90 -6.51
CA ARG A 64 2.52 6.53 -7.10
C ARG A 64 2.55 8.05 -6.92
N ILE A 65 1.74 8.58 -6.01
CA ILE A 65 1.58 10.03 -5.83
C ILE A 65 1.93 10.50 -4.40
N PHE A 66 2.56 9.63 -3.62
CA PHE A 66 2.95 9.93 -2.23
C PHE A 66 4.26 10.72 -2.11
N SER A 67 4.95 10.98 -3.21
CA SER A 67 6.06 11.92 -3.32
C SER A 67 5.90 12.82 -4.54
N SER A 68 6.68 13.89 -4.62
CA SER A 68 6.64 14.79 -5.78
C SER A 68 7.27 14.15 -7.01
N GLU A 69 8.37 13.42 -6.84
CA GLU A 69 9.08 12.75 -7.94
C GLU A 69 8.23 11.62 -8.53
N GLY A 70 7.71 10.73 -7.68
CA GLY A 70 6.81 9.65 -8.12
C GLY A 70 5.55 10.18 -8.80
N ALA A 71 4.93 11.23 -8.27
CA ALA A 71 3.76 11.87 -8.89
C ALA A 71 4.10 12.42 -10.28
N LYS A 72 5.23 13.10 -10.43
CA LYS A 72 5.69 13.63 -11.72
C LYS A 72 5.88 12.54 -12.76
N GLU A 73 6.57 11.45 -12.40
CA GLU A 73 6.77 10.30 -13.30
C GLU A 73 5.44 9.63 -13.65
N ASN A 74 4.56 9.49 -12.68
CA ASN A 74 3.23 8.89 -12.86
C ASN A 74 2.38 9.72 -13.83
N ILE A 75 2.31 11.03 -13.64
CA ILE A 75 1.62 11.96 -14.56
C ILE A 75 2.17 11.84 -15.97
N GLN A 76 3.51 11.80 -16.14
CA GLN A 76 4.16 11.68 -17.44
C GLN A 76 3.81 10.35 -18.12
N LYS A 77 3.76 9.26 -17.37
CA LYS A 77 3.46 7.91 -17.86
C LYS A 77 2.05 7.80 -18.43
N TYR A 78 1.07 8.28 -17.70
CA TYR A 78 -0.35 8.07 -18.02
C TYR A 78 -0.93 9.17 -18.91
N ASN A 79 -0.39 10.41 -18.87
CA ASN A 79 -0.93 11.56 -19.59
C ASN A 79 0.06 12.08 -20.66
N ARG A 80 0.54 11.18 -21.53
CA ARG A 80 1.62 11.46 -22.48
C ARG A 80 1.33 12.66 -23.39
N ASN A 81 0.08 12.77 -23.86
CA ASN A 81 -0.36 13.79 -24.83
C ASN A 81 -0.65 15.16 -24.19
N TRP A 82 -0.51 15.32 -22.88
CA TRP A 82 -0.74 16.59 -22.20
C TRP A 82 0.42 17.56 -22.38
N SER A 83 0.08 18.86 -22.45
CA SER A 83 1.07 19.93 -22.42
C SER A 83 1.86 19.91 -21.11
N ARG A 84 3.07 20.47 -21.14
CA ARG A 84 3.91 20.62 -19.94
C ARG A 84 3.20 21.45 -18.85
N ALA A 85 2.46 22.49 -19.26
CA ALA A 85 1.72 23.35 -18.34
C ALA A 85 0.65 22.56 -17.58
N LYS A 86 -0.18 21.77 -18.28
CA LYS A 86 -1.24 20.96 -17.66
C LYS A 86 -0.69 19.88 -16.72
N LYS A 87 0.44 19.24 -17.10
CA LYS A 87 1.13 18.27 -16.22
C LYS A 87 1.67 18.92 -14.95
N ARG A 88 2.21 20.12 -15.04
CA ARG A 88 2.71 20.89 -13.89
C ARG A 88 1.57 21.28 -12.97
N GLU A 89 0.47 21.80 -13.49
CA GLU A 89 -0.72 22.16 -12.72
C GLU A 89 -1.27 20.97 -11.92
N MET A 90 -1.43 19.81 -12.56
CA MET A 90 -1.84 18.57 -11.88
C MET A 90 -0.86 18.20 -10.74
N LEU A 91 0.45 18.31 -10.98
CA LEU A 91 1.47 18.02 -9.98
C LEU A 91 1.39 18.99 -8.78
N GLU A 92 1.16 20.29 -9.04
CA GLU A 92 1.01 21.32 -8.01
C GLU A 92 -0.19 21.01 -7.09
N ILE A 93 -1.35 20.61 -7.67
CA ILE A 93 -2.52 20.22 -6.89
C ILE A 93 -2.21 18.99 -6.02
N ILE A 94 -1.58 17.96 -6.59
CA ILE A 94 -1.20 16.76 -5.84
C ILE A 94 -0.23 17.12 -4.69
N ASN A 95 0.76 17.95 -4.96
CA ASN A 95 1.75 18.38 -3.95
C ASN A 95 1.11 19.17 -2.80
N LYS A 96 0.13 20.01 -3.12
CA LYS A 96 -0.63 20.79 -2.13
C LYS A 96 -1.49 19.89 -1.21
N ASP A 97 -2.13 18.88 -1.78
CA ASP A 97 -3.05 18.01 -1.05
C ASP A 97 -2.35 16.92 -0.23
N ARG A 98 -1.18 16.47 -0.70
CA ARG A 98 -0.46 15.32 -0.12
C ARG A 98 -0.20 15.42 1.37
N PRO A 99 0.32 16.53 1.93
CA PRO A 99 0.62 16.60 3.36
C PRO A 99 -0.62 16.37 4.23
N MET A 100 -1.75 16.98 3.86
CA MET A 100 -3.01 16.81 4.58
C MET A 100 -3.53 15.37 4.46
N PHE A 101 -3.39 14.72 3.32
CA PHE A 101 -3.78 13.33 3.16
C PHE A 101 -2.90 12.38 3.98
N LEU A 102 -1.58 12.54 3.90
CA LEU A 102 -0.64 11.76 4.71
C LEU A 102 -0.92 11.89 6.20
N SER A 103 -1.19 13.10 6.69
CA SER A 103 -1.53 13.31 8.11
C SER A 103 -2.79 12.56 8.57
N LYS A 104 -3.71 12.23 7.65
CA LYS A 104 -4.93 11.46 7.95
C LYS A 104 -4.69 9.96 7.94
N ILE A 105 -3.89 9.45 7.00
CA ILE A 105 -3.69 8.01 6.81
C ILE A 105 -2.54 7.43 7.60
N LEU A 106 -1.48 8.22 7.85
CA LEU A 106 -0.35 7.74 8.66
C LEU A 106 -0.75 7.68 10.13
N PRO A 107 -0.42 6.59 10.83
CA PRO A 107 -0.54 6.55 12.28
C PRO A 107 0.51 7.47 12.94
N LYS A 108 0.41 7.67 14.25
CA LYS A 108 1.46 8.33 15.02
C LYS A 108 2.78 7.56 14.93
N ASN A 109 3.89 8.19 15.27
CA ASN A 109 5.22 7.56 15.27
C ASN A 109 5.20 6.21 16.00
N GLY A 110 5.79 5.19 15.33
CA GLY A 110 5.80 3.82 15.81
C GLY A 110 4.51 3.03 15.56
N GLY A 111 3.43 3.67 15.11
CA GLY A 111 2.20 3.01 14.70
C GLY A 111 2.36 2.20 13.41
N LEU A 112 1.42 1.31 13.15
CA LEU A 112 1.44 0.39 12.01
C LEU A 112 0.44 0.80 10.93
N LEU A 113 0.94 0.99 9.71
CA LEU A 113 0.14 1.12 8.50
C LEU A 113 0.19 -0.17 7.69
N VAL A 114 -0.97 -0.76 7.41
CA VAL A 114 -1.10 -1.99 6.62
C VAL A 114 -1.80 -1.67 5.31
N ALA A 115 -1.14 -1.95 4.19
CA ALA A 115 -1.76 -1.91 2.88
C ALA A 115 -2.16 -3.31 2.42
N LEU A 116 -3.32 -3.42 1.77
CA LEU A 116 -3.79 -4.65 1.19
C LEU A 116 -3.86 -4.52 -0.33
N HIS A 117 -3.21 -5.44 -1.02
CA HIS A 117 -3.16 -5.50 -2.47
C HIS A 117 -3.50 -6.88 -3.03
N ASN A 118 -3.97 -6.88 -4.27
CA ASN A 118 -4.03 -8.10 -5.06
C ASN A 118 -3.14 -7.97 -6.28
N ASN A 119 -2.42 -9.02 -6.58
CA ASN A 119 -1.57 -9.06 -7.76
C ASN A 119 -2.12 -9.97 -8.84
N PHE A 120 -1.77 -9.63 -10.09
CA PHE A 120 -2.02 -10.42 -11.28
C PHE A 120 -0.80 -11.23 -11.70
N LYS A 121 -0.94 -12.03 -12.76
CA LYS A 121 0.18 -12.77 -13.38
C LYS A 121 1.34 -11.83 -13.65
N GLY A 122 2.53 -12.26 -13.27
CA GLY A 122 3.77 -11.53 -13.52
C GLY A 122 4.34 -10.73 -12.34
N TYR A 123 3.55 -10.37 -11.31
CA TYR A 123 4.08 -9.83 -10.06
C TYR A 123 4.10 -10.88 -8.95
N ASN A 124 5.23 -11.02 -8.31
CA ASN A 124 5.43 -11.99 -7.22
C ASN A 124 6.68 -11.63 -6.42
N VAL A 125 6.89 -12.30 -5.28
CA VAL A 125 7.98 -12.01 -4.34
C VAL A 125 9.38 -12.09 -4.96
N ARG A 126 9.61 -12.88 -6.01
CA ARG A 126 10.91 -12.96 -6.68
C ARG A 126 11.36 -11.65 -7.29
N LYS A 127 10.41 -10.78 -7.69
CA LYS A 127 10.72 -9.42 -8.19
C LYS A 127 11.17 -8.47 -7.08
N GLU A 128 10.88 -8.81 -5.84
CA GLU A 128 11.23 -8.00 -4.68
C GLU A 128 12.56 -8.46 -4.03
N ILE A 129 12.96 -9.74 -4.19
CA ILE A 129 14.16 -10.29 -3.56
C ILE A 129 15.40 -9.42 -3.80
N GLY A 130 15.64 -9.02 -5.04
CA GLY A 130 16.81 -8.20 -5.41
C GLY A 130 16.82 -6.77 -4.85
N LYS A 131 15.69 -6.32 -4.30
CA LYS A 131 15.53 -4.98 -3.69
C LYS A 131 15.43 -5.05 -2.16
N SER A 132 15.47 -6.27 -1.59
CA SER A 132 15.17 -6.51 -0.18
C SER A 132 16.45 -6.72 0.62
N ASP A 133 16.46 -6.19 1.85
CA ASP A 133 17.56 -6.35 2.80
C ASP A 133 17.55 -7.74 3.46
N ALA A 134 16.38 -8.39 3.55
CA ALA A 134 16.23 -9.77 4.00
C ALA A 134 15.00 -10.44 3.38
N THR A 135 15.03 -11.77 3.29
CA THR A 135 13.94 -12.57 2.71
C THR A 135 13.70 -13.85 3.49
N SER A 136 12.43 -14.24 3.60
CA SER A 136 11.99 -15.53 4.15
C SER A 136 11.01 -16.16 3.16
N ILE A 137 11.53 -17.03 2.30
CA ILE A 137 10.76 -17.67 1.22
C ILE A 137 10.41 -19.10 1.63
N LYS A 138 9.12 -19.44 1.56
CA LYS A 138 8.58 -20.74 1.95
C LYS A 138 8.38 -21.63 0.72
N LYS A 139 8.90 -22.86 0.77
CA LYS A 139 8.85 -23.81 -0.37
C LYS A 139 7.42 -24.13 -0.82
N ASP A 140 6.50 -24.25 0.13
CA ASP A 140 5.12 -24.69 -0.11
C ASP A 140 4.14 -23.52 -0.29
N GLN A 141 4.65 -22.29 -0.39
CA GLN A 141 3.82 -21.11 -0.59
C GLN A 141 3.87 -20.59 -2.02
N ASN A 142 2.74 -20.09 -2.47
CA ASN A 142 2.70 -19.43 -3.76
C ASN A 142 3.52 -18.14 -3.71
N PHE A 143 4.42 -17.93 -4.66
CA PHE A 143 5.27 -16.74 -4.74
C PHE A 143 4.51 -15.42 -4.91
N ARG A 144 3.21 -15.49 -5.24
CA ARG A 144 2.35 -14.31 -5.36
C ARG A 144 1.66 -13.92 -4.04
N ASP A 145 1.80 -14.74 -2.99
CA ASP A 145 1.24 -14.48 -1.67
C ASP A 145 2.40 -14.18 -0.71
N PHE A 146 2.59 -12.90 -0.35
CA PHE A 146 3.74 -12.47 0.44
C PHE A 146 3.50 -11.15 1.17
N TYR A 147 4.32 -10.90 2.19
CA TYR A 147 4.43 -9.61 2.85
C TYR A 147 5.65 -8.83 2.37
N ILE A 148 5.51 -7.51 2.30
CA ILE A 148 6.63 -6.57 2.24
C ILE A 148 6.61 -5.78 3.54
N CYS A 149 7.69 -5.84 4.33
CA CYS A 149 7.84 -5.12 5.59
C CYS A 149 8.92 -4.05 5.45
N THR A 150 8.72 -2.91 6.11
CA THR A 150 9.73 -1.85 6.17
C THR A 150 10.44 -1.77 7.53
N ASN A 151 10.03 -2.57 8.50
CA ASN A 151 10.58 -2.61 9.84
C ASN A 151 11.15 -3.98 10.16
N ARG A 152 12.36 -4.04 10.71
CA ARG A 152 13.08 -5.29 11.04
C ARG A 152 12.32 -6.15 12.06
N ILE A 153 11.77 -5.56 13.10
CA ILE A 153 11.04 -6.29 14.14
C ILE A 153 9.80 -6.94 13.56
N ASP A 154 9.05 -6.22 12.71
CA ASP A 154 7.88 -6.76 12.04
C ASP A 154 8.24 -7.91 11.10
N TYR A 155 9.34 -7.75 10.35
CA TYR A 155 9.86 -8.82 9.49
C TYR A 155 10.22 -10.06 10.29
N ASP A 156 10.95 -9.95 11.40
CA ASP A 156 11.38 -11.09 12.22
C ASP A 156 10.20 -11.86 12.81
N ILE A 157 9.11 -11.17 13.11
CA ILE A 157 7.85 -11.78 13.57
C ILE A 157 7.15 -12.47 12.39
N LEU A 158 6.96 -11.77 11.26
CA LEU A 158 6.25 -12.30 10.10
C LEU A 158 7.04 -13.41 9.38
N ALA A 159 8.37 -13.40 9.45
CA ALA A 159 9.22 -14.46 8.91
C ALA A 159 9.00 -15.83 9.61
N LYS A 160 8.45 -15.84 10.83
CA LYS A 160 8.03 -17.08 11.53
C LYS A 160 6.69 -17.62 11.03
N SER A 161 5.95 -16.85 10.23
CA SER A 161 4.71 -17.29 9.61
C SER A 161 4.94 -18.33 8.52
N PRO A 162 3.89 -19.05 8.09
CA PRO A 162 3.99 -19.93 6.93
C PRO A 162 4.02 -19.18 5.60
N PHE A 163 4.06 -17.85 5.58
CA PHE A 163 3.98 -17.02 4.37
C PHE A 163 5.35 -16.51 3.92
N ASN A 164 5.46 -16.14 2.64
CA ASN A 164 6.63 -15.46 2.12
C ASN A 164 6.71 -14.04 2.69
N VAL A 165 7.91 -13.60 3.04
CA VAL A 165 8.15 -12.27 3.60
C VAL A 165 9.43 -11.70 3.02
N VAL A 166 9.42 -10.43 2.69
CA VAL A 166 10.61 -9.66 2.33
C VAL A 166 10.70 -8.39 3.20
N LEU A 167 11.91 -7.98 3.51
CA LEU A 167 12.21 -6.76 4.23
C LEU A 167 12.83 -5.73 3.30
N GLN A 168 12.28 -4.54 3.30
CA GLN A 168 12.81 -3.36 2.61
C GLN A 168 12.94 -2.23 3.65
N GLU A 169 13.96 -2.30 4.50
CA GLU A 169 14.17 -1.34 5.59
C GLU A 169 14.95 -0.09 5.18
N LYS A 170 15.51 -0.09 3.98
CA LYS A 170 16.21 1.06 3.41
C LYS A 170 15.39 1.70 2.31
N LEU A 171 15.35 3.01 2.31
CA LEU A 171 14.76 3.75 1.19
C LEU A 171 15.49 3.38 -0.11
N ALA A 172 14.73 3.04 -1.13
CA ALA A 172 15.27 2.82 -2.45
C ALA A 172 15.98 4.08 -2.95
N LYS A 173 17.05 3.91 -3.75
CA LYS A 173 17.78 5.05 -4.35
C LYS A 173 16.89 5.95 -5.21
N ARG A 174 15.86 5.38 -5.82
CA ARG A 174 14.87 6.10 -6.63
C ARG A 174 13.54 6.08 -5.91
N ASP A 175 13.00 7.26 -5.69
CA ASP A 175 11.65 7.47 -5.19
C ASP A 175 10.63 7.11 -6.29
N ASP A 176 9.83 6.10 -6.05
CA ASP A 176 8.78 5.63 -6.97
C ASP A 176 7.38 6.17 -6.64
N GLY A 177 7.29 7.04 -5.63
CA GLY A 177 6.05 7.64 -5.16
C GLY A 177 5.11 6.68 -4.44
N SER A 178 5.56 5.48 -4.06
CA SER A 178 4.75 4.50 -3.35
C SER A 178 4.47 4.91 -1.91
N LEU A 179 3.38 4.37 -1.35
CA LEU A 179 3.04 4.59 0.05
C LEU A 179 4.07 3.99 1.02
N SER A 180 4.70 2.87 0.65
CA SER A 180 5.78 2.28 1.45
C SER A 180 6.95 3.24 1.61
N TRP A 181 7.34 3.89 0.51
CA TRP A 181 8.42 4.89 0.51
C TRP A 181 8.07 6.09 1.40
N ALA A 182 6.85 6.60 1.28
CA ALA A 182 6.38 7.71 2.12
C ALA A 182 6.29 7.32 3.60
N ALA A 183 5.76 6.14 3.93
CA ALA A 183 5.67 5.66 5.32
C ALA A 183 7.05 5.56 5.97
N MET A 184 8.05 5.03 5.26
CA MET A 184 9.44 4.98 5.73
C MET A 184 10.01 6.38 5.96
N GLY A 185 9.80 7.32 5.03
CA GLY A 185 10.25 8.70 5.16
C GLY A 185 9.64 9.44 6.36
N HIS A 186 8.48 8.98 6.83
CA HIS A 186 7.80 9.50 8.02
C HIS A 186 8.04 8.68 9.32
N GLY A 187 8.93 7.70 9.30
CA GLY A 187 9.22 6.85 10.45
C GLY A 187 8.05 5.95 10.89
N VAL A 188 7.12 5.66 9.98
CA VAL A 188 5.95 4.80 10.21
C VAL A 188 6.27 3.37 9.80
N ARG A 189 5.91 2.41 10.66
CA ARG A 189 5.99 0.99 10.34
C ARG A 189 4.98 0.66 9.24
N TYR A 190 5.42 -0.05 8.20
CA TYR A 190 4.57 -0.37 7.06
C TYR A 190 4.66 -1.86 6.71
N VAL A 191 3.50 -2.45 6.48
CA VAL A 191 3.39 -3.81 5.94
C VAL A 191 2.42 -3.81 4.76
N ASN A 192 2.89 -4.28 3.60
CA ASN A 192 2.05 -4.58 2.46
C ASN A 192 1.73 -6.07 2.42
N ILE A 193 0.45 -6.42 2.28
CA ILE A 193 -0.04 -7.78 2.08
C ILE A 193 -0.39 -7.94 0.60
N GLU A 194 0.41 -8.70 -0.12
CA GLU A 194 0.17 -9.09 -1.50
C GLU A 194 -0.43 -10.49 -1.58
N THR A 195 -1.56 -10.62 -2.25
CA THR A 195 -2.14 -11.93 -2.55
C THR A 195 -2.68 -12.00 -3.97
N ARG A 196 -2.83 -13.21 -4.47
CA ARG A 196 -3.49 -13.45 -5.74
C ARG A 196 -4.94 -12.94 -5.71
N LEU A 197 -5.35 -12.20 -6.74
CA LEU A 197 -6.75 -11.83 -6.91
C LEU A 197 -7.64 -13.09 -6.92
N GLY A 198 -8.77 -13.04 -6.23
CA GLY A 198 -9.70 -14.17 -6.07
C GLY A 198 -9.40 -15.09 -4.87
N TRP A 199 -8.27 -14.95 -4.20
CA TRP A 199 -7.87 -15.82 -3.07
C TRP A 199 -8.18 -15.19 -1.71
N LEU A 200 -9.46 -14.90 -1.46
CA LEU A 200 -9.94 -14.24 -0.25
C LEU A 200 -9.55 -14.98 1.06
N SER A 201 -9.61 -16.31 1.05
CA SER A 201 -9.22 -17.11 2.22
C SER A 201 -7.76 -16.92 2.58
N GLN A 202 -6.88 -16.84 1.58
CA GLN A 202 -5.44 -16.62 1.78
C GLN A 202 -5.18 -15.23 2.34
N GLN A 203 -5.80 -14.20 1.76
CA GLN A 203 -5.64 -12.83 2.23
C GLN A 203 -6.14 -12.66 3.68
N LYS A 204 -7.28 -13.27 4.01
CA LYS A 204 -7.77 -13.29 5.40
C LYS A 204 -6.81 -14.00 6.35
N LYS A 205 -6.22 -15.15 5.95
CA LYS A 205 -5.23 -15.86 6.78
C LYS A 205 -4.01 -14.99 7.06
N MET A 206 -3.48 -14.33 6.03
CA MET A 206 -2.35 -13.42 6.17
C MET A 206 -2.69 -12.23 7.07
N LEU A 207 -3.80 -11.55 6.81
CA LEU A 207 -4.24 -10.41 7.62
C LEU A 207 -4.49 -10.80 9.09
N ASN A 208 -5.11 -11.96 9.35
CA ASN A 208 -5.33 -12.47 10.71
C ASN A 208 -4.01 -12.82 11.42
N TYR A 209 -3.04 -13.38 10.70
CA TYR A 209 -1.71 -13.66 11.27
C TYR A 209 -1.01 -12.37 11.67
N LEU A 210 -1.02 -11.36 10.81
CA LEU A 210 -0.48 -10.04 11.10
C LEU A 210 -1.15 -9.43 12.34
N GLU A 211 -2.50 -9.41 12.37
CA GLU A 211 -3.28 -8.85 13.47
C GLU A 211 -2.94 -9.48 14.82
N LYS A 212 -2.77 -10.80 14.84
CA LYS A 212 -2.49 -11.56 16.06
C LYS A 212 -1.07 -11.35 16.59
N ASN A 213 -0.10 -11.11 15.71
CA ASN A 213 1.31 -11.20 16.06
C ASN A 213 2.04 -9.84 16.06
N LEU A 214 1.58 -8.85 15.29
CA LEU A 214 2.13 -7.50 15.35
C LEU A 214 1.30 -6.63 16.32
N LYS A 215 1.99 -5.92 17.18
CA LYS A 215 1.38 -4.96 18.13
C LYS A 215 1.54 -3.53 17.59
#